data_ffaf5f4e79caf25212bb349d914af8f1
#
_entry.id   ffaf5f4e79caf25212bb349d914af8f1
#
_cell.length_a   1.000
_cell.length_b   1.000
_cell.length_c   1.000
_cell.angle_alpha   90.00
_cell.angle_beta   90.00
_cell.angle_gamma   90.00
#
_symmetry.space_group_name_H-M   'P 1'
#
loop_
_entity.id
_entity.type
_entity.pdbx_description
1 polymer ?
#
loop_
_entity_poly.entity_id
_entity_poly.type
_entity_poly.pdbx_seq_one_letter_code
_entity_poly.pdbx_strand_id
1 'polypeptide(L)'
;MNLVDSSGWLEYFADGRNAKFFAPALEDTEHLIVSTVNVYEVFKRVLQQRGEDAALQAVALMHQGAVVEVTSPIAMDAARLSVELKLPMADSLILTTARTYGATLWTQDDDFEGIPDVTFTRK
;
A
#
# COMPACT_ATOMS: atom_id res chain seq x y z
N MET A 1 -6.57 -8.96 -8.59
CA MET A 1 -5.57 -8.74 -7.52
C MET A 1 -5.67 -7.30 -7.01
N ASN A 2 -5.46 -7.12 -5.73
CA ASN A 2 -5.51 -5.81 -5.08
C ASN A 2 -4.21 -5.54 -4.34
N LEU A 3 -3.80 -4.28 -4.34
CA LEU A 3 -2.72 -3.78 -3.49
C LEU A 3 -3.26 -2.54 -2.79
N VAL A 4 -3.20 -2.52 -1.45
CA VAL A 4 -3.69 -1.40 -0.66
C VAL A 4 -2.50 -0.54 -0.23
N ASP A 5 -2.57 0.76 -0.54
CA ASP A 5 -1.57 1.73 -0.10
C ASP A 5 -1.46 1.76 1.42
N SER A 6 -0.29 2.15 1.92
CA SER A 6 -0.04 2.22 3.36
C SER A 6 -1.06 3.08 4.09
N SER A 7 -1.55 4.15 3.45
CA SER A 7 -2.62 4.99 4.01
C SER A 7 -3.90 4.19 4.28
N GLY A 8 -4.22 3.24 3.42
CA GLY A 8 -5.40 2.38 3.59
C GLY A 8 -5.22 1.36 4.71
N TRP A 9 -4.04 0.76 4.81
CA TRP A 9 -3.72 -0.14 5.92
C TRP A 9 -3.86 0.56 7.27
N LEU A 10 -3.28 1.76 7.38
CA LEU A 10 -3.31 2.53 8.62
C LEU A 10 -4.74 2.96 8.99
N GLU A 11 -5.52 3.35 7.99
CA GLU A 11 -6.92 3.70 8.19
C GLU A 11 -7.73 2.51 8.70
N TYR A 12 -7.50 1.34 8.10
CA TYR A 12 -8.18 0.11 8.50
C TYR A 12 -7.82 -0.28 9.93
N PHE A 13 -6.55 -0.26 10.29
CA PHE A 13 -6.11 -0.60 11.65
C PHE A 13 -6.64 0.37 12.71
N ALA A 14 -6.79 1.63 12.34
CA ALA A 14 -7.31 2.66 13.23
C ALA A 14 -8.84 2.68 13.31
N ASP A 15 -9.52 1.83 12.55
CA ASP A 15 -10.97 1.84 12.39
C ASP A 15 -11.48 3.24 12.04
N GLY A 16 -10.75 3.90 11.14
CA GLY A 16 -11.03 5.26 10.73
C GLY A 16 -12.24 5.37 9.81
N ARG A 17 -12.52 6.59 9.40
CA ARG A 17 -13.68 6.94 8.57
C ARG A 17 -13.79 6.12 7.30
N ASN A 18 -12.66 5.81 6.65
CA ASN A 18 -12.62 5.07 5.39
C ASN A 18 -12.26 3.59 5.55
N ALA A 19 -12.25 3.06 6.77
CA ALA A 19 -11.91 1.66 7.01
C ALA A 19 -12.77 0.70 6.18
N LYS A 20 -14.07 0.98 6.07
CA LYS A 20 -15.00 0.15 5.29
C LYS A 20 -14.72 0.17 3.79
N PHE A 21 -14.14 1.24 3.28
CA PHE A 21 -13.73 1.32 1.89
C PHE A 21 -12.62 0.31 1.58
N PHE A 22 -11.65 0.18 2.47
CA PHE A 22 -10.50 -0.69 2.28
C PHE A 22 -10.75 -2.15 2.68
N ALA A 23 -11.71 -2.40 3.57
CA ALA A 23 -11.95 -3.73 4.12
C ALA A 23 -12.14 -4.82 3.07
N PRO A 24 -12.92 -4.65 1.99
CA PRO A 24 -13.10 -5.70 1.00
C PRO A 24 -11.80 -6.18 0.36
N ALA A 25 -10.88 -5.25 0.06
CA ALA A 25 -9.59 -5.61 -0.53
C ALA A 25 -8.67 -6.26 0.51
N LEU A 26 -8.63 -5.72 1.72
CA LEU A 26 -7.74 -6.20 2.79
C LEU A 26 -8.14 -7.58 3.32
N GLU A 27 -9.43 -7.87 3.33
CA GLU A 27 -9.95 -9.13 3.86
C GLU A 27 -9.95 -10.26 2.84
N ASP A 28 -9.82 -9.94 1.56
CA ASP A 28 -9.67 -10.92 0.48
C ASP A 28 -8.18 -11.26 0.31
N THR A 29 -7.64 -11.98 1.27
CA THR A 29 -6.19 -12.24 1.35
C THR A 29 -5.65 -13.09 0.21
N GLU A 30 -6.49 -13.90 -0.44
CA GLU A 30 -6.09 -14.69 -1.61
C GLU A 30 -5.77 -13.82 -2.83
N HIS A 31 -6.32 -12.62 -2.89
CA HIS A 31 -6.16 -11.68 -4.00
C HIS A 31 -5.47 -10.38 -3.55
N LEU A 32 -4.68 -10.46 -2.49
CA LEU A 32 -4.02 -9.30 -1.88
C LEU A 32 -2.51 -9.40 -2.04
N ILE A 33 -1.92 -8.37 -2.64
CA ILE A 33 -0.48 -8.18 -2.74
C ILE A 33 -0.06 -7.08 -1.78
N VAL A 34 1.05 -7.29 -1.10
CA VAL A 34 1.63 -6.32 -0.15
C VAL A 34 3.07 -6.07 -0.58
N SER A 35 3.42 -4.79 -0.79
CA SER A 35 4.80 -4.42 -1.06
C SER A 35 5.61 -4.36 0.24
N THR A 36 6.89 -4.71 0.19
CA THR A 36 7.78 -4.47 1.33
C THR A 36 7.88 -2.99 1.70
N VAL A 37 7.60 -2.08 0.76
CA VAL A 37 7.47 -0.64 1.07
C VAL A 37 6.29 -0.40 2.02
N ASN A 38 5.15 -1.07 1.79
CA ASN A 38 4.01 -0.98 2.70
C ASN A 38 4.38 -1.52 4.09
N VAL A 39 5.11 -2.63 4.13
CA VAL A 39 5.56 -3.20 5.42
C VAL A 39 6.40 -2.18 6.18
N TYR A 40 7.35 -1.53 5.51
CA TYR A 40 8.18 -0.50 6.12
C TYR A 40 7.33 0.66 6.68
N GLU A 41 6.45 1.21 5.84
CA GLU A 41 5.68 2.40 6.22
C GLU A 41 4.69 2.11 7.34
N VAL A 42 4.00 0.98 7.27
CA VAL A 42 3.02 0.59 8.30
C VAL A 42 3.73 0.25 9.61
N PHE A 43 4.79 -0.56 9.54
CA PHE A 43 5.55 -0.91 10.74
C PHE A 43 6.07 0.34 11.45
N LYS A 44 6.67 1.25 10.69
CA LYS A 44 7.23 2.50 11.23
C LYS A 44 6.16 3.33 11.93
N ARG A 45 5.01 3.51 11.29
CA ARG A 45 3.95 4.36 11.82
C ARG A 45 3.32 3.76 13.08
N VAL A 46 3.02 2.47 13.06
CA VAL A 46 2.45 1.80 14.24
C VAL A 46 3.47 1.77 15.37
N LEU A 47 4.75 1.54 15.06
CA LEU A 47 5.83 1.59 16.04
C LEU A 47 5.87 2.93 16.76
N GLN A 48 5.77 4.03 16.01
CA GLN A 48 5.77 5.38 16.57
C GLN A 48 4.56 5.66 17.47
N GLN A 49 3.41 5.12 17.10
CA GLN A 49 2.13 5.44 17.77
C GLN A 49 1.77 4.48 18.90
N ARG A 50 2.13 3.21 18.78
CA ARG A 50 1.65 2.14 19.67
C ARG A 50 2.74 1.19 20.16
N GLY A 51 3.97 1.34 19.72
CA GLY A 51 5.08 0.48 20.14
C GLY A 51 5.25 -0.78 19.32
N GLU A 52 6.27 -1.57 19.68
CA GLU A 52 6.75 -2.68 18.85
C GLU A 52 5.75 -3.85 18.76
N ASP A 53 5.12 -4.22 19.87
CA ASP A 53 4.19 -5.35 19.85
C ASP A 53 3.02 -5.11 18.89
N ALA A 54 2.45 -3.91 18.92
CA ALA A 54 1.37 -3.54 18.00
C ALA A 54 1.87 -3.51 16.55
N ALA A 55 3.08 -3.02 16.32
CA ALA A 55 3.67 -2.97 14.98
C ALA A 55 3.91 -4.37 14.41
N LEU A 56 4.39 -5.30 15.23
CA LEU A 56 4.59 -6.69 14.82
C LEU A 56 3.26 -7.39 14.51
N GLN A 57 2.21 -7.11 15.28
CA GLN A 57 0.88 -7.66 15.01
C GLN A 57 0.34 -7.14 13.68
N ALA A 58 0.53 -5.86 13.38
CA ALA A 58 0.11 -5.27 12.12
C ALA A 58 0.80 -5.96 10.94
N VAL A 59 2.12 -6.16 11.02
CA VAL A 59 2.89 -6.83 9.98
C VAL A 59 2.45 -8.29 9.81
N ALA A 60 2.14 -8.98 10.90
CA ALA A 60 1.63 -10.36 10.84
C ALA A 60 0.33 -10.43 10.04
N LEU A 61 -0.58 -9.45 10.20
CA LEU A 61 -1.80 -9.38 9.41
C LEU A 61 -1.50 -9.10 7.94
N MET A 62 -0.54 -8.22 7.65
CA MET A 62 -0.12 -7.94 6.28
C MET A 62 0.42 -9.18 5.57
N HIS A 63 1.10 -10.06 6.28
CA HIS A 63 1.66 -11.30 5.73
C HIS A 63 0.60 -12.36 5.41
N GLN A 64 -0.66 -12.13 5.71
CA GLN A 64 -1.74 -12.97 5.20
C GLN A 64 -1.96 -12.79 3.70
N GLY A 65 -1.59 -11.65 3.15
CA GLY A 65 -1.48 -11.46 1.71
C GLY A 65 -0.12 -11.93 1.18
N ALA A 66 0.09 -11.80 -0.12
CA ALA A 66 1.37 -12.13 -0.76
C ALA A 66 2.31 -10.93 -0.66
N VAL A 67 3.31 -11.01 0.21
CA VAL A 67 4.31 -9.95 0.34
C VAL A 67 5.34 -10.11 -0.76
N VAL A 68 5.53 -9.04 -1.55
CA VAL A 68 6.47 -9.02 -2.67
C VAL A 68 7.54 -7.96 -2.46
N GLU A 69 8.76 -8.26 -2.88
CA GLU A 69 9.90 -7.41 -2.66
C GLU A 69 10.09 -6.41 -3.80
N VAL A 70 10.72 -5.28 -3.49
CA VAL A 70 11.17 -4.33 -4.51
C VAL A 70 12.43 -4.90 -5.16
N THR A 71 12.30 -5.33 -6.41
CA THR A 71 13.42 -5.82 -7.21
C THR A 71 14.08 -4.68 -7.97
N SER A 72 15.26 -4.91 -8.56
CA SER A 72 15.91 -3.90 -9.40
C SER A 72 15.04 -3.45 -10.58
N PRO A 73 14.40 -4.36 -11.34
CA PRO A 73 13.48 -3.93 -12.40
C PRO A 73 12.34 -3.05 -11.89
N ILE A 74 11.73 -3.41 -10.76
CA ILE A 74 10.66 -2.59 -10.16
C ILE A 74 11.22 -1.22 -9.74
N ALA A 75 12.39 -1.17 -9.13
CA ALA A 75 13.01 0.09 -8.71
C ALA A 75 13.25 1.01 -9.90
N MET A 76 13.76 0.47 -11.02
CA MET A 76 14.02 1.26 -12.23
C MET A 76 12.73 1.75 -12.87
N ASP A 77 11.72 0.89 -12.98
CA ASP A 77 10.42 1.28 -13.53
C ASP A 77 9.73 2.33 -12.64
N ALA A 78 9.84 2.18 -11.32
CA ALA A 78 9.32 3.16 -10.38
C ALA A 78 10.02 4.52 -10.54
N ALA A 79 11.33 4.52 -10.75
CA ALA A 79 12.09 5.75 -10.98
C ALA A 79 11.60 6.47 -12.25
N ARG A 80 11.35 5.73 -13.33
CA ARG A 80 10.80 6.29 -14.57
C ARG A 80 9.41 6.89 -14.32
N LEU A 81 8.58 6.16 -13.60
CA LEU A 81 7.21 6.59 -13.28
C LEU A 81 7.22 7.83 -12.38
N SER A 82 8.14 7.88 -11.43
CA SER A 82 8.31 9.04 -10.54
C SER A 82 8.64 10.31 -11.34
N VAL A 83 9.52 10.21 -12.34
CA VAL A 83 9.86 11.33 -13.20
C VAL A 83 8.67 11.75 -14.05
N GLU A 84 7.95 10.78 -14.63
CA GLU A 84 6.81 11.02 -15.53
C GLU A 84 5.62 11.64 -14.79
N LEU A 85 5.23 11.06 -13.65
CA LEU A 85 4.04 11.46 -12.91
C LEU A 85 4.34 12.39 -11.74
N LYS A 86 5.60 12.69 -11.47
CA LYS A 86 6.05 13.52 -10.34
C LYS A 86 5.59 12.97 -8.99
N LEU A 87 5.66 11.65 -8.84
CA LEU A 87 5.30 10.98 -7.60
C LEU A 87 6.49 10.89 -6.65
N PRO A 88 6.27 11.00 -5.33
CA PRO A 88 7.30 10.67 -4.34
C PRO A 88 7.80 9.23 -4.50
N MET A 89 8.98 8.96 -3.95
CA MET A 89 9.63 7.66 -4.10
C MET A 89 8.74 6.49 -3.65
N ALA A 90 8.21 6.54 -2.45
CA ALA A 90 7.39 5.44 -1.93
C ALA A 90 6.15 5.20 -2.79
N ASP A 91 5.44 6.27 -3.18
CA ASP A 91 4.25 6.19 -4.01
C ASP A 91 4.55 5.58 -5.38
N SER A 92 5.68 5.96 -5.98
CA SER A 92 6.09 5.41 -7.28
C SER A 92 6.41 3.91 -7.19
N LEU A 93 7.04 3.48 -6.10
CA LEU A 93 7.34 2.06 -5.86
C LEU A 93 6.06 1.24 -5.66
N ILE A 94 5.10 1.78 -4.93
CA ILE A 94 3.81 1.11 -4.66
C ILE A 94 3.01 0.98 -5.95
N LEU A 95 2.87 2.07 -6.71
CA LEU A 95 2.12 2.04 -7.97
C LEU A 95 2.75 1.09 -8.99
N THR A 96 4.07 1.13 -9.12
CA THR A 96 4.79 0.24 -10.02
C THR A 96 4.61 -1.22 -9.63
N THR A 97 4.66 -1.52 -8.33
CA THR A 97 4.42 -2.88 -7.83
C THR A 97 3.02 -3.35 -8.20
N ALA A 98 2.00 -2.51 -7.98
CA ALA A 98 0.64 -2.84 -8.36
C ALA A 98 0.54 -3.18 -9.86
N ARG A 99 1.10 -2.34 -10.71
CA ARG A 99 1.07 -2.55 -12.17
C ARG A 99 1.83 -3.80 -12.61
N THR A 100 2.96 -4.07 -11.98
CA THR A 100 3.79 -5.25 -12.29
C THR A 100 3.01 -6.55 -12.05
N TYR A 101 2.21 -6.59 -11.02
CA TYR A 101 1.45 -7.80 -10.66
C TYR A 101 0.00 -7.76 -11.15
N GLY A 102 -0.37 -6.78 -11.96
CA GLY A 102 -1.74 -6.65 -12.46
C GLY A 102 -2.76 -6.37 -11.36
N ALA A 103 -2.36 -5.70 -10.30
CA ALA A 103 -3.20 -5.39 -9.16
C ALA A 103 -3.81 -3.98 -9.26
N THR A 104 -5.02 -3.83 -8.74
CA THR A 104 -5.64 -2.52 -8.56
C THR A 104 -5.09 -1.90 -7.28
N LEU A 105 -4.62 -0.66 -7.36
CA LEU A 105 -4.17 0.09 -6.19
C LEU A 105 -5.35 0.79 -5.51
N TRP A 106 -5.51 0.54 -4.22
CA TRP A 106 -6.53 1.19 -3.38
C TRP A 106 -5.85 2.19 -2.46
N THR A 107 -6.30 3.44 -2.47
CA THR A 107 -5.64 4.50 -1.70
C THR A 107 -6.58 5.62 -1.30
N GLN A 108 -6.20 6.38 -0.29
CA GLN A 108 -6.80 7.67 0.05
C GLN A 108 -5.79 8.82 -0.01
N ASP A 109 -4.61 8.57 -0.56
CA ASP A 109 -3.57 9.58 -0.71
C ASP A 109 -3.84 10.41 -1.96
N ASP A 110 -3.94 11.73 -1.80
CA ASP A 110 -4.21 12.68 -2.88
C ASP A 110 -3.21 12.62 -4.03
N ASP A 111 -1.97 12.16 -3.76
CA ASP A 111 -0.95 12.02 -4.82
C ASP A 111 -1.40 11.08 -5.93
N PHE A 112 -2.31 10.16 -5.64
CA PHE A 112 -2.81 9.19 -6.62
C PHE A 112 -4.12 9.60 -7.29
N GLU A 113 -4.71 10.74 -6.92
CA GLU A 113 -5.99 11.17 -7.48
C GLU A 113 -5.86 11.39 -8.99
N GLY A 114 -6.77 10.81 -9.75
CA GLY A 114 -6.80 10.96 -11.21
C GLY A 114 -5.86 10.04 -11.98
N ILE A 115 -5.08 9.19 -11.30
CA ILE A 115 -4.22 8.21 -11.98
C ILE A 115 -5.07 7.02 -12.42
N PRO A 116 -4.96 6.57 -13.69
CA PRO A 116 -5.70 5.39 -14.16
C PRO A 116 -5.39 4.14 -13.35
N ASP A 117 -6.39 3.26 -13.23
CA ASP A 117 -6.29 1.95 -12.54
C ASP A 117 -6.08 2.07 -11.03
N VAL A 118 -6.39 3.23 -10.46
CA VAL A 118 -6.35 3.48 -9.02
C VAL A 118 -7.78 3.63 -8.50
N THR A 119 -8.10 2.88 -7.45
CA THR A 119 -9.37 3.02 -6.73
C THR A 119 -9.14 3.95 -5.55
N PHE A 120 -9.62 5.17 -5.70
CA PHE A 120 -9.32 6.28 -4.78
C PHE A 120 -10.56 6.70 -3.97
N THR A 121 -10.34 7.03 -2.70
CA THR A 121 -11.34 7.71 -1.88
C THR A 121 -10.68 8.87 -1.13
N ARG A 122 -11.43 9.92 -0.88
CA ARG A 122 -10.91 11.07 -0.12
C ARG A 122 -10.91 10.80 1.38
N LYS A 123 -9.90 11.34 2.01
CA LYS A 123 -9.82 11.33 3.48
C LYS A 123 -10.99 12.07 4.13
#